data_b15afc9057f99bf8416da392cb1b72e5
#
_entry.id   b15afc9057f99bf8416da392cb1b72e5
#
_cell.length_a   1.000
_cell.length_b   1.000
_cell.length_c   1.000
_cell.angle_alpha   90.00
_cell.angle_beta   90.00
_cell.angle_gamma   90.00
#
_symmetry.space_group_name_H-M   'P 1'
#
loop_
_entity.id
_entity.type
_entity.pdbx_description
1 polymer ?
#
loop_
_entity_poly.entity_id
_entity_poly.type
_entity_poly.pdbx_seq_one_letter_code
_entity_poly.pdbx_strand_id
1 'polypeptide(L)'
;MVELGYGSTQTMQTDFEVGYRMYISGDTLMVDELKEIPRRFEGQKIDLMLIHLGGTTVPHPKMSPLTLMVTMDAKQGVELVRLIKPDLTIPIHFDDYDVFASSLEDFKIEMQKAGLAGQVVYLDRKEAYRFQVRAT
;
A
#
# COMPACT_ATOMS: atom_id res chain seq x y z
N MET A 1 -4.66 -6.19 6.02
CA MET A 1 -4.71 -5.19 7.09
C MET A 1 -3.98 -5.72 8.30
N VAL A 2 -3.16 -4.90 8.93
CA VAL A 2 -2.46 -5.20 10.19
C VAL A 2 -2.90 -4.19 11.23
N GLU A 3 -3.27 -4.66 12.41
CA GLU A 3 -3.66 -3.83 13.55
C GLU A 3 -2.64 -4.03 14.67
N LEU A 4 -2.12 -2.92 15.16
CA LEU A 4 -1.17 -2.87 16.27
C LEU A 4 -1.83 -2.13 17.44
N GLY A 5 -1.65 -2.65 18.64
CA GLY A 5 -2.32 -2.08 19.81
C GLY A 5 -1.82 -2.66 21.12
N TYR A 6 -2.54 -2.37 22.17
CA TYR A 6 -2.26 -2.83 23.52
C TYR A 6 -3.38 -3.73 24.01
N GLY A 7 -3.06 -4.72 24.83
CA GLY A 7 -4.04 -5.62 25.42
C GLY A 7 -3.41 -6.92 25.93
N SER A 8 -4.20 -7.70 26.64
CA SER A 8 -3.79 -9.01 27.12
C SER A 8 -4.28 -10.12 26.19
N THR A 9 -3.38 -11.01 25.80
CA THR A 9 -3.71 -12.22 25.03
C THR A 9 -4.13 -13.41 25.92
N GLN A 10 -4.23 -13.22 27.23
CA GLN A 10 -4.48 -14.32 28.20
C GLN A 10 -5.96 -14.66 28.40
N THR A 11 -6.88 -13.87 27.86
CA THR A 11 -8.31 -14.17 27.94
C THR A 11 -8.90 -14.22 26.54
N MET A 12 -9.86 -15.14 26.31
CA MET A 12 -10.63 -15.25 25.07
C MET A 12 -11.50 -14.02 24.79
N GLN A 13 -11.63 -13.10 25.71
CA GLN A 13 -12.17 -11.77 25.54
C GLN A 13 -10.99 -10.82 25.33
N THR A 14 -10.89 -10.31 24.12
CA THR A 14 -9.80 -9.44 23.71
C THR A 14 -10.04 -8.03 24.22
N ASP A 15 -9.36 -7.65 25.29
CA ASP A 15 -9.18 -6.25 25.68
C ASP A 15 -8.13 -5.58 24.76
N PHE A 16 -8.13 -5.98 23.49
CA PHE A 16 -7.18 -5.46 22.52
C PHE A 16 -7.68 -4.14 21.95
N GLU A 17 -6.96 -3.09 22.27
CA GLU A 17 -7.23 -1.74 21.79
C GLU A 17 -6.29 -1.39 20.64
N VAL A 18 -6.88 -1.13 19.47
CA VAL A 18 -6.12 -0.81 18.26
C VAL A 18 -5.62 0.63 18.31
N GLY A 19 -4.31 0.81 18.40
CA GLY A 19 -3.63 2.10 18.41
C GLY A 19 -3.03 2.52 17.05
N TYR A 20 -2.92 1.58 16.09
CA TYR A 20 -2.37 1.85 14.76
C TYR A 20 -2.85 0.80 13.74
N ARG A 21 -3.31 1.26 12.58
CA ARG A 21 -3.70 0.37 11.45
C ARG A 21 -2.79 0.57 10.26
N MET A 22 -2.30 -0.53 9.73
CA MET A 22 -1.45 -0.56 8.56
C MET A 22 -2.10 -1.42 7.47
N TYR A 23 -2.20 -0.87 6.27
CA TYR A 23 -2.58 -1.63 5.08
C TYR A 23 -1.32 -1.96 4.27
N ILE A 24 -1.16 -3.22 3.89
CA ILE A 24 -0.07 -3.70 3.03
C ILE A 24 -0.74 -4.26 1.79
N SER A 25 -0.46 -3.70 0.61
CA SER A 25 -1.11 -4.11 -0.62
C SER A 25 -0.69 -5.51 -1.07
N GLY A 26 0.58 -5.86 -0.86
CA GLY A 26 1.20 -6.98 -1.54
C GLY A 26 1.26 -6.76 -3.07
N ASP A 27 1.75 -7.76 -3.78
CA ASP A 27 1.80 -7.75 -5.24
C ASP A 27 0.39 -7.99 -5.80
N THR A 28 -0.25 -6.94 -6.23
CA THR A 28 -1.61 -6.97 -6.77
C THR A 28 -1.80 -5.89 -7.83
N LEU A 29 -2.89 -6.01 -8.59
CA LEU A 29 -3.41 -4.95 -9.45
C LEU A 29 -4.55 -4.21 -8.76
N MET A 30 -4.97 -3.08 -9.33
CA MET A 30 -6.18 -2.40 -8.89
C MET A 30 -7.40 -3.19 -9.39
N VAL A 31 -7.94 -4.05 -8.52
CA VAL A 31 -9.08 -4.93 -8.80
C VAL A 31 -10.30 -4.52 -7.99
N ASP A 32 -11.49 -4.90 -8.44
CA ASP A 32 -12.75 -4.47 -7.83
C ASP A 32 -12.92 -4.95 -6.38
N GLU A 33 -12.34 -6.08 -6.03
CA GLU A 33 -12.37 -6.64 -4.67
C GLU A 33 -11.74 -5.70 -3.63
N LEU A 34 -10.78 -4.86 -4.04
CA LEU A 34 -10.17 -3.88 -3.14
C LEU A 34 -11.16 -2.82 -2.65
N LYS A 35 -12.26 -2.61 -3.35
CA LYS A 35 -13.35 -1.69 -2.96
C LYS A 35 -14.09 -2.13 -1.70
N GLU A 36 -13.98 -3.42 -1.32
CA GLU A 36 -14.54 -3.92 -0.06
C GLU A 36 -13.75 -3.46 1.19
N ILE A 37 -12.47 -3.09 1.02
CA ILE A 37 -11.61 -2.67 2.13
C ILE A 37 -12.18 -1.45 2.85
N PRO A 38 -12.45 -0.30 2.18
CA PRO A 38 -13.01 0.86 2.86
C PRO A 38 -14.41 0.60 3.44
N ARG A 39 -15.22 -0.28 2.85
CA ARG A 39 -16.51 -0.68 3.42
C ARG A 39 -16.33 -1.44 4.74
N ARG A 40 -15.40 -2.40 4.74
CA ARG A 40 -15.11 -3.23 5.92
C ARG A 40 -14.52 -2.46 7.09
N PHE A 41 -13.79 -1.39 6.79
CA PHE A 41 -13.13 -0.52 7.76
C PHE A 41 -13.78 0.87 7.83
N GLU A 42 -15.08 0.97 7.49
CA GLU A 42 -15.82 2.23 7.53
C GLU A 42 -15.75 2.88 8.92
N GLY A 43 -15.45 4.18 8.95
CA GLY A 43 -15.27 4.92 10.20
C GLY A 43 -13.96 4.63 10.94
N GLN A 44 -13.14 3.72 10.41
CA GLN A 44 -11.85 3.37 11.02
C GLN A 44 -10.71 4.02 10.26
N LYS A 45 -9.82 4.65 11.01
CA LYS A 45 -8.64 5.30 10.44
C LYS A 45 -7.60 4.25 10.02
N ILE A 46 -7.02 4.45 8.84
CA ILE A 46 -5.85 3.70 8.37
C ILE A 46 -4.65 4.65 8.44
N ASP A 47 -3.70 4.35 9.32
CA ASP A 47 -2.60 5.25 9.63
C ASP A 47 -1.47 5.18 8.60
N LEU A 48 -1.21 3.99 8.07
CA LEU A 48 -0.12 3.77 7.12
C LEU A 48 -0.54 2.79 6.02
N MET A 49 -0.12 3.07 4.80
CA MET A 49 -0.16 2.14 3.69
C MET A 49 1.24 1.84 3.18
N LEU A 50 1.62 0.56 3.14
CA LEU A 50 2.75 0.08 2.35
C LEU A 50 2.21 -0.37 1.00
N ILE A 51 2.58 0.33 -0.06
CA ILE A 51 2.11 0.05 -1.41
C ILE A 51 3.22 -0.56 -2.26
N HIS A 52 2.95 -1.74 -2.82
CA HIS A 52 3.83 -2.41 -3.77
C HIS A 52 3.56 -1.87 -5.17
N LEU A 53 4.60 -1.34 -5.79
CA LEU A 53 4.54 -0.72 -7.13
C LEU A 53 5.47 -1.45 -8.10
N GLY A 54 5.77 -0.82 -9.22
CA GLY A 54 6.73 -1.30 -10.21
C GLY A 54 6.12 -1.58 -11.56
N GLY A 55 4.81 -1.86 -11.65
CA GLY A 55 4.18 -2.22 -12.91
C GLY A 55 4.83 -3.47 -13.52
N THR A 56 5.21 -4.43 -12.68
CA THR A 56 5.91 -5.65 -13.11
C THR A 56 5.11 -6.40 -14.14
N THR A 57 5.76 -6.76 -15.23
CA THR A 57 5.16 -7.58 -16.28
C THR A 57 5.87 -8.92 -16.41
N VAL A 58 5.11 -9.98 -16.61
CA VAL A 58 5.61 -11.32 -16.88
C VAL A 58 5.17 -11.80 -18.25
N PRO A 59 5.94 -12.66 -18.93
CA PRO A 59 5.50 -13.26 -20.19
C PRO A 59 4.17 -13.99 -20.01
N HIS A 60 3.22 -13.77 -20.92
CA HIS A 60 1.96 -14.51 -20.87
C HIS A 60 2.18 -15.97 -21.24
N PRO A 61 1.76 -16.95 -20.40
CA PRO A 61 2.12 -18.35 -20.58
C PRO A 61 1.56 -19.00 -21.86
N LYS A 62 0.55 -18.40 -22.49
CA LYS A 62 -0.12 -18.97 -23.67
C LYS A 62 -0.13 -18.05 -24.91
N MET A 63 0.33 -16.80 -24.79
CA MET A 63 0.19 -15.79 -25.85
C MET A 63 1.48 -14.95 -25.98
N SER A 64 2.61 -15.56 -26.28
CA SER A 64 3.81 -14.83 -26.66
C SER A 64 3.57 -14.05 -27.99
N PRO A 65 3.95 -12.77 -28.11
CA PRO A 65 4.83 -11.97 -27.21
C PRO A 65 4.08 -11.11 -26.17
N LEU A 66 2.85 -11.42 -25.81
CA LEU A 66 2.10 -10.65 -24.84
C LEU A 66 2.66 -10.80 -23.43
N THR A 67 2.64 -9.70 -22.68
CA THR A 67 3.02 -9.65 -21.27
C THR A 67 1.80 -9.42 -20.40
N LEU A 68 1.82 -9.92 -19.17
CA LEU A 68 0.80 -9.74 -18.16
C LEU A 68 1.37 -8.90 -17.02
N MET A 69 0.71 -7.78 -16.70
CA MET A 69 1.06 -6.99 -15.53
C MET A 69 0.60 -7.71 -14.26
N VAL A 70 1.45 -7.78 -13.26
CA VAL A 70 1.20 -8.49 -11.99
C VAL A 70 1.30 -7.61 -10.75
N THR A 71 1.89 -6.42 -10.86
CA THR A 71 1.91 -5.39 -9.81
C THR A 71 1.41 -4.06 -10.36
N MET A 72 0.89 -3.22 -9.49
CA MET A 72 0.37 -1.90 -9.85
C MET A 72 1.44 -0.99 -10.44
N ASP A 73 1.07 -0.27 -11.48
CA ASP A 73 1.81 0.90 -11.96
C ASP A 73 1.53 2.15 -11.10
N ALA A 74 2.15 3.27 -11.46
CA ALA A 74 2.00 4.54 -10.75
C ALA A 74 0.55 5.03 -10.67
N LYS A 75 -0.22 4.89 -11.75
CA LYS A 75 -1.61 5.36 -11.81
C LYS A 75 -2.53 4.52 -10.94
N GLN A 76 -2.43 3.20 -11.04
CA GLN A 76 -3.16 2.26 -10.20
C GLN A 76 -2.80 2.45 -8.72
N GLY A 77 -1.52 2.73 -8.43
CA GLY A 77 -1.07 3.06 -7.08
C GLY A 77 -1.80 4.29 -6.50
N VAL A 78 -1.92 5.37 -7.28
CA VAL A 78 -2.67 6.57 -6.88
C VAL A 78 -4.16 6.27 -6.68
N GLU A 79 -4.76 5.44 -7.55
CA GLU A 79 -6.16 5.00 -7.38
C GLU A 79 -6.34 4.26 -6.06
N LEU A 80 -5.41 3.38 -5.70
CA LEU A 80 -5.45 2.67 -4.43
C LEU A 80 -5.30 3.62 -3.22
N VAL A 81 -4.39 4.61 -3.29
CA VAL A 81 -4.27 5.63 -2.23
C VAL A 81 -5.60 6.37 -2.03
N ARG A 82 -6.26 6.78 -3.12
CA ARG A 82 -7.56 7.45 -3.06
C ARG A 82 -8.68 6.56 -2.50
N LEU A 83 -8.61 5.26 -2.78
CA LEU A 83 -9.59 4.28 -2.29
C LEU A 83 -9.42 4.03 -0.79
N ILE A 84 -8.19 3.76 -0.35
CA ILE A 84 -7.87 3.39 1.04
C ILE A 84 -7.86 4.61 1.96
N LYS A 85 -7.44 5.78 1.44
CA LYS A 85 -7.31 7.04 2.18
C LYS A 85 -6.47 6.93 3.46
N PRO A 86 -5.25 6.40 3.38
CA PRO A 86 -4.37 6.33 4.54
C PRO A 86 -3.89 7.73 4.92
N ASP A 87 -3.50 7.93 6.17
CA ASP A 87 -2.82 9.17 6.56
C ASP A 87 -1.46 9.32 5.88
N LEU A 88 -0.74 8.20 5.72
CA LEU A 88 0.57 8.15 5.12
C LEU A 88 0.73 6.95 4.21
N THR A 89 1.44 7.12 3.11
CA THR A 89 1.81 6.06 2.17
C THR A 89 3.33 5.94 2.07
N ILE A 90 3.83 4.72 2.06
CA ILE A 90 5.23 4.41 1.76
C ILE A 90 5.24 3.46 0.56
N PRO A 91 5.74 3.90 -0.61
CA PRO A 91 5.92 3.02 -1.76
C PRO A 91 7.12 2.10 -1.54
N ILE A 92 6.96 0.85 -1.95
CA ILE A 92 8.00 -0.18 -1.95
C ILE A 92 7.93 -1.00 -3.24
N HIS A 93 8.91 -1.87 -3.48
CA HIS A 93 8.92 -2.82 -4.60
C HIS A 93 8.88 -2.13 -5.99
N PHE A 94 9.71 -1.11 -6.19
CA PHE A 94 9.73 -0.35 -7.45
C PHE A 94 11.09 -0.34 -8.16
N ASP A 95 12.16 -0.88 -7.53
CA ASP A 95 13.53 -0.78 -8.03
C ASP A 95 14.39 -2.06 -7.86
N ASP A 96 13.78 -3.18 -7.52
CA ASP A 96 14.51 -4.42 -7.21
C ASP A 96 14.96 -5.20 -8.46
N TYR A 97 14.32 -4.98 -9.62
CA TYR A 97 14.57 -5.70 -10.88
C TYR A 97 14.39 -4.82 -12.11
N ASP A 98 15.08 -5.15 -13.19
CA ASP A 98 15.00 -4.44 -14.49
C ASP A 98 13.66 -4.64 -15.25
N VAL A 99 12.73 -5.38 -14.67
CA VAL A 99 11.42 -5.69 -15.28
C VAL A 99 10.32 -4.70 -14.91
N PHE A 100 10.64 -3.67 -14.13
CA PHE A 100 9.66 -2.69 -13.71
C PHE A 100 9.37 -1.69 -14.84
N ALA A 101 8.10 -1.61 -15.26
CA ALA A 101 7.65 -0.70 -16.30
C ALA A 101 7.24 0.67 -15.77
N SER A 102 7.11 0.83 -14.45
CA SER A 102 6.74 2.08 -13.78
C SER A 102 7.72 2.41 -12.68
N SER A 103 8.40 3.54 -12.83
CA SER A 103 9.41 4.00 -11.89
C SER A 103 8.80 4.69 -10.65
N LEU A 104 9.62 4.84 -9.60
CA LEU A 104 9.23 5.67 -8.45
C LEU A 104 8.93 7.12 -8.86
N GLU A 105 9.65 7.64 -9.86
CA GLU A 105 9.45 9.01 -10.35
C GLU A 105 8.07 9.18 -10.99
N ASP A 106 7.60 8.18 -11.75
CA ASP A 106 6.23 8.19 -12.28
C ASP A 106 5.19 8.26 -11.16
N PHE A 107 5.39 7.52 -10.09
CA PHE A 107 4.49 7.56 -8.93
C PHE A 107 4.52 8.94 -8.23
N LYS A 108 5.69 9.55 -8.06
CA LYS A 108 5.82 10.91 -7.52
C LYS A 108 5.03 11.92 -8.34
N ILE A 109 5.18 11.85 -9.66
CA ILE A 109 4.46 12.72 -10.61
C ILE A 109 2.94 12.54 -10.49
N GLU A 110 2.46 11.29 -10.47
CA GLU A 110 1.03 11.01 -10.36
C GLU A 110 0.46 11.41 -8.98
N MET A 111 1.19 11.22 -7.88
CA MET A 111 0.81 11.69 -6.55
C MET A 111 0.73 13.22 -6.48
N GLN A 112 1.66 13.92 -7.13
CA GLN A 112 1.66 15.38 -7.21
C GLN A 112 0.45 15.89 -8.01
N LYS A 113 0.17 15.32 -9.19
CA LYS A 113 -1.03 15.63 -10.00
C LYS A 113 -2.32 15.38 -9.22
N ALA A 114 -2.33 14.37 -8.37
CA ALA A 114 -3.47 14.01 -7.54
C ALA A 114 -3.67 14.92 -6.31
N GLY A 115 -2.70 15.81 -5.99
CA GLY A 115 -2.71 16.63 -4.79
C GLY A 115 -2.40 15.86 -3.49
N LEU A 116 -1.77 14.69 -3.60
CA LEU A 116 -1.51 13.75 -2.51
C LEU A 116 -0.01 13.68 -2.10
N ALA A 117 0.84 14.53 -2.67
CA ALA A 117 2.29 14.49 -2.43
C ALA A 117 2.68 14.65 -0.93
N GLY A 118 1.88 15.38 -0.14
CA GLY A 118 2.10 15.55 1.30
C GLY A 118 1.77 14.31 2.15
N GLN A 119 1.19 13.27 1.56
CA GLN A 119 0.78 12.04 2.24
C GLN A 119 1.71 10.87 1.93
N VAL A 120 2.91 11.13 1.41
CA VAL A 120 3.87 10.09 1.03
C VAL A 120 5.22 10.34 1.67
N VAL A 121 5.81 9.29 2.18
CA VAL A 121 7.22 9.25 2.60
C VAL A 121 7.96 8.31 1.65
N TYR A 122 9.00 8.83 1.05
CA TYR A 122 9.92 8.05 0.20
C TYR A 122 11.13 7.69 1.05
N LEU A 123 11.42 6.41 1.14
CA LEU A 123 12.57 5.90 1.90
C LEU A 123 13.63 5.40 0.92
N ASP A 124 14.86 5.84 1.13
CA ASP A 124 16.02 5.25 0.47
C ASP A 124 16.41 3.92 1.14
N ARG A 125 17.21 3.11 0.46
CA ARG A 125 17.72 1.85 1.02
C ARG A 125 18.44 2.11 2.34
N LYS A 126 18.09 1.33 3.37
CA LYS A 126 18.58 1.44 4.77
C LYS A 126 17.97 2.58 5.59
N GLU A 127 17.10 3.39 5.03
CA GLU A 127 16.30 4.30 5.83
C GLU A 127 15.17 3.57 6.56
N ALA A 128 14.73 4.15 7.66
CA ALA A 128 13.66 3.59 8.48
C ALA A 128 12.63 4.66 8.79
N TYR A 129 11.36 4.30 8.66
CA TYR A 129 10.25 5.10 9.15
C TYR A 129 9.84 4.61 10.53
N ARG A 130 9.78 5.55 11.49
CA ARG A 130 9.32 5.26 12.86
C ARG A 130 7.90 5.77 13.02
N PHE A 131 7.03 4.91 13.47
CA PHE A 131 5.66 5.25 13.83
C PHE A 131 5.40 4.93 15.31
N GLN A 132 4.37 5.55 15.86
CA GLN A 132 3.98 5.33 17.24
C GLN A 132 2.58 4.73 17.30
N VAL A 133 2.47 3.60 17.99
CA VAL A 133 1.18 3.01 18.35
C VAL A 133 0.58 3.85 19.47
N ARG A 134 -0.63 4.38 19.26
CA ARG A 134 -1.32 5.18 20.26
C ARG A 134 -1.79 4.26 21.40
N ALA A 135 -1.57 4.68 22.64
CA ALA A 135 -2.31 4.17 23.78
C ALA A 135 -3.68 4.86 23.79
N THR A 136 -4.75 4.11 23.87
CA THR A 136 -6.11 4.58 24.00
C THR A 136 -6.46 4.80 25.46
#